data_255c15225d82c002fae6061cf29f56ba
#
_entry.id   255c15225d82c002fae6061cf29f56ba
#
_cell.length_a   1.000
_cell.length_b   1.000
_cell.length_c   1.000
_cell.angle_alpha   90.00
_cell.angle_beta   90.00
_cell.angle_gamma   90.00
#
_symmetry.space_group_name_H-M   'P 1'
#
loop_
_entity.id
_entity.type
_entity.pdbx_description
1 polymer ?
#
loop_
_entity_poly.entity_id
_entity_poly.type
_entity_poly.pdbx_seq_one_letter_code
_entity_poly.pdbx_strand_id
1 'polypeptide(L)'
;MKFPLLNIDGSNNESIEISDKLVKVKVNHKLIKFVIDWQFNHAKPRTAKTKQRNEIRGSTKKIVAQKGSGGARHASKKAPLFVGGGVAHGPKGSKYKIKKINKKVRKLALAQTLSKKNSDKNLHILADVKKEVKKTKE
;
A
#
# COMPACT_ATOMS: atom_id res chain seq x y z
N MET A 1 15.63 -27.51 7.14
CA MET A 1 15.48 -27.35 8.59
C MET A 1 14.22 -28.06 9.02
N LYS A 2 14.28 -28.90 10.11
CA LYS A 2 13.10 -29.65 10.59
C LYS A 2 12.34 -28.83 11.62
N PHE A 3 11.02 -28.80 11.52
CA PHE A 3 10.12 -28.11 12.44
C PHE A 3 9.12 -29.12 13.00
N PRO A 4 8.79 -29.02 14.31
CA PRO A 4 7.74 -29.84 14.90
C PRO A 4 6.38 -29.39 14.35
N LEU A 5 5.54 -30.38 14.00
CA LEU A 5 4.17 -30.16 13.58
C LEU A 5 3.26 -30.23 14.82
N LEU A 6 2.57 -29.13 15.11
CA LEU A 6 1.65 -29.02 16.24
C LEU A 6 0.27 -29.51 15.83
N ASN A 7 -0.30 -30.45 16.54
CA ASN A 7 -1.70 -30.81 16.45
C ASN A 7 -2.57 -29.87 17.28
N ILE A 8 -3.88 -29.86 17.05
CA ILE A 8 -4.84 -29.06 17.84
C ILE A 8 -4.78 -29.43 19.32
N ASP A 9 -4.50 -30.68 19.62
CA ASP A 9 -4.39 -31.21 21.00
C ASP A 9 -3.04 -30.88 21.66
N GLY A 10 -2.17 -30.10 21.00
CA GLY A 10 -0.86 -29.72 21.51
C GLY A 10 0.21 -30.82 21.46
N SER A 11 -0.08 -32.00 20.90
CA SER A 11 0.88 -33.09 20.72
C SER A 11 1.77 -32.85 19.51
N ASN A 12 3.08 -33.15 19.64
CA ASN A 12 4.08 -33.03 18.59
C ASN A 12 4.47 -34.44 18.09
N ASN A 13 3.74 -34.98 17.15
CA ASN A 13 3.99 -36.36 16.69
C ASN A 13 4.76 -36.43 15.36
N GLU A 14 4.80 -35.35 14.60
CA GLU A 14 5.43 -35.34 13.27
C GLU A 14 6.37 -34.14 13.12
N SER A 15 7.30 -34.22 12.19
CA SER A 15 8.17 -33.10 11.81
C SER A 15 8.11 -32.87 10.29
N ILE A 16 8.09 -31.61 9.88
CA ILE A 16 8.11 -31.22 8.47
C ILE A 16 9.45 -30.57 8.14
N GLU A 17 9.99 -30.88 6.96
CA GLU A 17 11.20 -30.23 6.45
C GLU A 17 10.88 -29.02 5.61
N ILE A 18 11.39 -27.85 6.03
CA ILE A 18 11.26 -26.59 5.29
C ILE A 18 12.62 -26.21 4.70
N SER A 19 12.61 -25.72 3.47
CA SER A 19 13.81 -25.24 2.78
C SER A 19 14.48 -24.11 3.55
N ASP A 20 15.78 -24.21 3.76
CA ASP A 20 16.62 -23.20 4.40
C ASP A 20 16.55 -21.83 3.68
N LYS A 21 16.21 -21.83 2.37
CA LYS A 21 16.00 -20.61 1.59
C LYS A 21 14.83 -19.75 2.06
N LEU A 22 13.93 -20.28 2.89
CA LEU A 22 12.77 -19.56 3.44
C LEU A 22 12.99 -19.11 4.87
N VAL A 23 13.76 -19.86 5.67
CA VAL A 23 13.82 -19.68 7.13
C VAL A 23 15.22 -19.33 7.68
N LYS A 24 16.24 -19.29 6.79
CA LYS A 24 17.62 -18.91 7.16
C LYS A 24 18.18 -17.75 6.32
N VAL A 25 17.33 -16.83 5.90
CA VAL A 25 17.76 -15.67 5.10
C VAL A 25 18.26 -14.56 6.04
N LYS A 26 19.39 -13.92 5.68
CA LYS A 26 19.90 -12.76 6.42
C LYS A 26 18.85 -11.66 6.48
N VAL A 27 18.48 -11.25 7.68
CA VAL A 27 17.43 -10.26 7.91
C VAL A 27 17.95 -8.84 7.62
N ASN A 28 17.22 -8.10 6.80
CA ASN A 28 17.44 -6.68 6.55
C ASN A 28 16.20 -5.88 6.98
N HIS A 29 16.27 -5.26 8.14
CA HIS A 29 15.18 -4.49 8.72
C HIS A 29 14.72 -3.32 7.83
N LYS A 30 15.64 -2.69 7.08
CA LYS A 30 15.31 -1.59 6.16
C LYS A 30 14.42 -2.08 5.01
N LEU A 31 14.71 -3.26 4.47
CA LEU A 31 13.91 -3.85 3.39
C LEU A 31 12.52 -4.28 3.88
N ILE A 32 12.43 -4.88 5.06
CA ILE A 32 11.15 -5.26 5.67
C ILE A 32 10.30 -4.01 5.90
N LYS A 33 10.88 -2.96 6.53
CA LYS A 33 10.19 -1.68 6.77
C LYS A 33 9.70 -1.08 5.45
N PHE A 34 10.52 -1.05 4.41
CA PHE A 34 10.15 -0.53 3.09
C PHE A 34 8.91 -1.24 2.51
N VAL A 35 8.84 -2.58 2.64
CA VAL A 35 7.69 -3.36 2.14
C VAL A 35 6.45 -3.14 3.01
N ILE A 36 6.60 -3.02 4.33
CA ILE A 36 5.50 -2.69 5.26
C ILE A 36 4.93 -1.31 4.94
N ASP A 37 5.77 -0.29 4.82
CA ASP A 37 5.36 1.07 4.46
C ASP A 37 4.63 1.10 3.11
N TRP A 38 5.09 0.29 2.15
CA TRP A 38 4.40 0.12 0.88
C TRP A 38 3.02 -0.51 1.04
N GLN A 39 2.87 -1.56 1.85
CA GLN A 39 1.58 -2.22 2.12
C GLN A 39 0.59 -1.24 2.76
N PHE A 40 1.00 -0.49 3.79
CA PHE A 40 0.17 0.52 4.43
C PHE A 40 -0.26 1.61 3.45
N ASN A 41 0.67 2.11 2.62
CA ASN A 41 0.35 3.10 1.60
C ASN A 41 -0.57 2.56 0.50
N HIS A 42 -0.51 1.25 0.23
CA HIS A 42 -1.37 0.59 -0.75
C HIS A 42 -2.78 0.36 -0.22
N ALA A 43 -2.91 -0.03 1.05
CA ALA A 43 -4.20 -0.24 1.71
C ALA A 43 -4.93 1.07 2.02
N LYS A 44 -4.20 2.19 2.19
CA LYS A 44 -4.77 3.49 2.55
C LYS A 44 -5.51 4.10 1.36
N PRO A 45 -6.84 4.34 1.44
CA PRO A 45 -7.59 4.96 0.36
C PRO A 45 -7.15 6.41 0.16
N ARG A 46 -6.93 6.79 -1.09
CA ARG A 46 -6.59 8.17 -1.46
C ARG A 46 -7.84 8.86 -1.98
N THR A 47 -8.57 9.51 -1.09
CA THR A 47 -9.86 10.15 -1.39
C THR A 47 -9.74 11.64 -1.69
N ALA A 48 -8.67 12.29 -1.22
CA ALA A 48 -8.46 13.71 -1.43
C ALA A 48 -8.43 14.06 -2.92
N LYS A 49 -9.34 14.93 -3.35
CA LYS A 49 -9.46 15.39 -4.74
C LYS A 49 -9.73 16.89 -4.76
N THR A 50 -9.00 17.62 -5.60
CA THR A 50 -9.26 19.02 -5.90
C THR A 50 -9.71 19.19 -7.35
N LYS A 51 -10.53 20.17 -7.61
CA LYS A 51 -11.02 20.48 -8.97
C LYS A 51 -9.96 21.27 -9.75
N GLN A 52 -9.63 20.78 -10.93
CA GLN A 52 -8.79 21.51 -11.89
C GLN A 52 -9.63 22.58 -12.62
N ARG A 53 -8.97 23.52 -13.32
CA ARG A 53 -9.65 24.61 -14.03
C ARG A 53 -10.74 24.15 -15.01
N ASN A 54 -10.59 22.99 -15.61
CA ASN A 54 -11.57 22.40 -16.54
C ASN A 54 -12.73 21.69 -15.82
N GLU A 55 -12.58 21.34 -14.53
CA GLU A 55 -13.60 20.69 -13.72
C GLU A 55 -14.48 21.70 -12.96
N ILE A 56 -14.09 22.99 -12.93
CA ILE A 56 -14.88 24.05 -12.30
C ILE A 56 -15.99 24.49 -13.23
N ARG A 57 -17.21 24.56 -12.69
CA ARG A 57 -18.37 25.12 -13.38
C ARG A 57 -18.28 26.65 -13.38
N GLY A 58 -18.42 27.28 -14.53
CA GLY A 58 -18.40 28.75 -14.66
C GLY A 58 -18.08 29.17 -16.08
N SER A 59 -18.22 30.48 -16.37
CA SER A 59 -17.96 31.05 -17.67
C SER A 59 -16.51 30.87 -18.12
N THR A 60 -16.33 30.57 -19.40
CA THR A 60 -15.01 30.55 -20.06
C THR A 60 -14.68 31.86 -20.77
N LYS A 61 -15.60 32.87 -20.67
CA LYS A 61 -15.41 34.19 -21.28
C LYS A 61 -14.10 34.83 -20.82
N LYS A 62 -13.38 35.46 -21.73
CA LYS A 62 -12.21 36.26 -21.45
C LYS A 62 -12.58 37.43 -20.55
N ILE A 63 -11.85 37.64 -19.45
CA ILE A 63 -12.21 38.66 -18.42
C ILE A 63 -11.92 40.05 -18.91
N VAL A 64 -10.79 40.26 -19.59
CA VAL A 64 -10.31 41.56 -20.06
C VAL A 64 -9.91 41.48 -21.53
N ALA A 65 -10.01 42.59 -22.23
CA ALA A 65 -9.52 42.71 -23.61
C ALA A 65 -8.00 42.40 -23.66
N GLN A 66 -7.52 41.91 -24.81
CA GLN A 66 -6.14 41.53 -25.00
C GLN A 66 -5.15 42.71 -24.88
N LYS A 67 -5.63 43.94 -25.27
CA LYS A 67 -4.85 45.19 -25.25
C LYS A 67 -5.77 46.30 -24.82
N GLY A 68 -5.18 47.44 -24.39
CA GLY A 68 -5.90 48.65 -24.02
C GLY A 68 -6.43 48.75 -22.61
N SER A 69 -6.25 47.70 -21.77
CA SER A 69 -6.72 47.74 -20.36
C SER A 69 -5.66 48.22 -19.34
N GLY A 70 -4.42 48.39 -19.76
CA GLY A 70 -3.32 48.74 -18.87
C GLY A 70 -2.93 47.73 -17.80
N GLY A 71 -3.71 46.63 -17.66
CA GLY A 71 -3.51 45.57 -16.67
C GLY A 71 -2.95 44.27 -17.26
N ALA A 72 -2.76 43.31 -16.39
CA ALA A 72 -2.30 41.96 -16.81
C ALA A 72 -3.32 41.26 -17.70
N ARG A 73 -2.83 40.47 -18.64
CA ARG A 73 -3.67 39.70 -19.55
C ARG A 73 -4.26 38.47 -18.84
N HIS A 74 -5.60 38.37 -18.82
CA HIS A 74 -6.30 37.27 -18.19
C HIS A 74 -7.27 36.61 -19.18
N ALA A 75 -7.33 35.26 -19.15
CA ALA A 75 -8.27 34.51 -19.99
C ALA A 75 -9.61 34.34 -19.25
N SER A 76 -9.71 33.40 -18.33
CA SER A 76 -10.95 33.03 -17.64
C SER A 76 -10.77 33.07 -16.13
N LYS A 77 -11.83 33.38 -15.38
CA LYS A 77 -11.86 33.31 -13.91
C LYS A 77 -11.60 31.93 -13.32
N LYS A 78 -11.66 30.88 -14.16
CA LYS A 78 -11.33 29.51 -13.73
C LYS A 78 -9.84 29.26 -13.51
N ALA A 79 -8.96 30.19 -13.88
CA ALA A 79 -7.51 30.05 -13.72
C ALA A 79 -7.11 29.98 -12.25
N PRO A 80 -6.04 29.21 -11.89
CA PRO A 80 -5.64 29.02 -10.50
C PRO A 80 -5.25 30.27 -9.72
N LEU A 81 -4.94 31.35 -10.42
CA LEU A 81 -4.58 32.62 -9.80
C LEU A 81 -5.77 33.38 -9.19
N PHE A 82 -7.01 33.04 -9.57
CA PHE A 82 -8.20 33.70 -9.03
C PHE A 82 -8.80 32.93 -7.86
N VAL A 83 -9.38 33.65 -6.92
CA VAL A 83 -10.19 33.06 -5.84
C VAL A 83 -11.38 32.32 -6.46
N GLY A 84 -11.57 31.07 -6.06
CA GLY A 84 -12.56 30.16 -6.67
C GLY A 84 -12.10 29.53 -7.99
N GLY A 85 -10.89 29.79 -8.46
CA GLY A 85 -10.28 29.10 -9.60
C GLY A 85 -9.86 27.66 -9.29
N GLY A 86 -9.45 26.93 -10.34
CA GLY A 86 -9.00 25.54 -10.20
C GLY A 86 -7.65 25.42 -9.52
N VAL A 87 -7.39 24.27 -8.89
CA VAL A 87 -6.10 23.99 -8.28
C VAL A 87 -5.16 23.37 -9.30
N ALA A 88 -3.95 23.92 -9.47
CA ALA A 88 -2.90 23.32 -10.27
C ALA A 88 -2.16 22.26 -9.43
N HIS A 89 -1.88 21.10 -10.04
CA HIS A 89 -1.13 19.99 -9.41
C HIS A 89 -1.72 19.48 -8.07
N GLY A 90 -2.99 19.74 -7.80
CA GLY A 90 -3.67 19.25 -6.59
C GLY A 90 -3.90 17.73 -6.58
N PRO A 91 -4.32 17.18 -5.44
CA PRO A 91 -4.61 15.76 -5.31
C PRO A 91 -5.74 15.32 -6.26
N LYS A 92 -5.59 14.13 -6.86
CA LYS A 92 -6.50 13.58 -7.88
C LYS A 92 -7.33 12.39 -7.39
N GLY A 93 -7.38 12.15 -6.07
CA GLY A 93 -8.11 11.03 -5.48
C GLY A 93 -7.58 9.66 -5.93
N SER A 94 -8.46 8.76 -6.26
CA SER A 94 -8.15 7.38 -6.69
C SER A 94 -7.30 7.27 -7.96
N LYS A 95 -7.16 8.35 -8.74
CA LYS A 95 -6.32 8.37 -9.95
C LYS A 95 -4.82 8.34 -9.68
N TYR A 96 -4.38 8.53 -8.42
CA TYR A 96 -2.97 8.40 -8.09
C TYR A 96 -2.51 6.94 -8.21
N LYS A 97 -1.52 6.71 -9.08
CA LYS A 97 -0.86 5.41 -9.16
C LYS A 97 0.01 5.20 -7.92
N ILE A 98 -0.25 4.12 -7.20
CA ILE A 98 0.60 3.70 -6.10
C ILE A 98 1.91 3.14 -6.68
N LYS A 99 3.05 3.49 -6.07
CA LYS A 99 4.34 2.95 -6.49
C LYS A 99 4.31 1.41 -6.43
N LYS A 100 4.72 0.76 -7.53
CA LYS A 100 4.84 -0.69 -7.58
C LYS A 100 6.18 -1.12 -6.98
N ILE A 101 6.18 -2.25 -6.29
CA ILE A 101 7.39 -2.91 -5.83
C ILE A 101 7.62 -4.18 -6.65
N ASN A 102 8.87 -4.50 -6.93
CA ASN A 102 9.25 -5.70 -7.65
C ASN A 102 8.80 -6.96 -6.88
N LYS A 103 8.28 -7.94 -7.61
CA LYS A 103 7.84 -9.23 -7.03
C LYS A 103 8.95 -9.93 -6.24
N LYS A 104 10.21 -9.88 -6.74
CA LYS A 104 11.39 -10.45 -6.06
C LYS A 104 11.63 -9.79 -4.69
N VAL A 105 11.49 -8.46 -4.59
CA VAL A 105 11.66 -7.71 -3.32
C VAL A 105 10.60 -8.13 -2.30
N ARG A 106 9.33 -8.28 -2.72
CA ARG A 106 8.26 -8.77 -1.82
C ARG A 106 8.50 -10.19 -1.32
N LYS A 107 8.91 -11.10 -2.23
CA LYS A 107 9.25 -12.49 -1.85
C LYS A 107 10.42 -12.53 -0.87
N LEU A 108 11.45 -11.74 -1.12
CA LEU A 108 12.63 -11.64 -0.24
C LEU A 108 12.26 -11.09 1.15
N ALA A 109 11.45 -10.04 1.21
CA ALA A 109 10.98 -9.50 2.49
C ALA A 109 10.16 -10.52 3.28
N LEU A 110 9.29 -11.30 2.61
CA LEU A 110 8.53 -12.36 3.25
C LEU A 110 9.45 -13.44 3.84
N ALA A 111 10.43 -13.92 3.07
CA ALA A 111 11.41 -14.90 3.54
C ALA A 111 12.23 -14.36 4.73
N GLN A 112 12.64 -13.09 4.69
CA GLN A 112 13.34 -12.44 5.81
C GLN A 112 12.46 -12.31 7.05
N THR A 113 11.18 -12.03 6.89
CA THR A 113 10.22 -11.96 8.01
C THR A 113 10.04 -13.34 8.67
N LEU A 114 9.89 -14.39 7.87
CA LEU A 114 9.84 -15.78 8.36
C LEU A 114 11.13 -16.17 9.07
N SER A 115 12.29 -15.83 8.50
CA SER A 115 13.59 -16.07 9.12
C SER A 115 13.73 -15.36 10.47
N LYS A 116 13.24 -14.12 10.59
CA LYS A 116 13.23 -13.38 11.84
C LYS A 116 12.33 -14.07 12.88
N LYS A 117 11.11 -14.46 12.50
CA LYS A 117 10.18 -15.17 13.37
C LYS A 117 10.74 -16.51 13.85
N ASN A 118 11.44 -17.22 12.96
CA ASN A 118 12.14 -18.46 13.33
C ASN A 118 13.27 -18.19 14.36
N SER A 119 14.09 -17.16 14.16
CA SER A 119 15.13 -16.77 15.11
C SER A 119 14.57 -16.40 16.47
N ASP A 120 13.40 -15.76 16.51
CA ASP A 120 12.71 -15.36 17.74
C ASP A 120 11.89 -16.51 18.36
N LYS A 121 11.94 -17.75 17.78
CA LYS A 121 11.15 -18.94 18.19
C LYS A 121 9.63 -18.71 18.18
N ASN A 122 9.16 -17.80 17.35
CA ASN A 122 7.75 -17.41 17.21
C ASN A 122 7.12 -17.96 15.90
N LEU A 123 7.68 -19.04 15.35
CA LEU A 123 7.18 -19.73 14.16
C LEU A 123 6.64 -21.09 14.58
N HIS A 124 5.33 -21.26 14.51
CA HIS A 124 4.62 -22.49 14.81
C HIS A 124 3.95 -23.03 13.54
N ILE A 125 4.07 -24.34 13.31
CA ILE A 125 3.47 -25.00 12.15
C ILE A 125 2.38 -25.93 12.67
N LEU A 126 1.16 -25.72 12.19
CA LEU A 126 0.00 -26.54 12.56
C LEU A 126 -0.22 -27.63 11.51
N ALA A 127 -0.64 -28.80 11.97
CA ALA A 127 -1.14 -29.85 11.11
C ALA A 127 -2.51 -29.49 10.52
N ASP A 128 -2.89 -30.14 9.44
CA ASP A 128 -4.20 -29.92 8.83
C ASP A 128 -5.33 -30.26 9.80
N VAL A 129 -6.24 -29.30 9.97
CA VAL A 129 -7.45 -29.47 10.78
C VAL A 129 -8.44 -30.32 10.00
N LYS A 130 -8.46 -31.62 10.27
CA LYS A 130 -9.41 -32.56 9.60
C LYS A 130 -10.81 -32.56 10.19
N LYS A 131 -11.05 -31.87 11.31
CA LYS A 131 -12.38 -31.78 11.93
C LYS A 131 -13.19 -30.62 11.35
N GLU A 132 -14.39 -30.90 10.84
CA GLU A 132 -15.38 -29.87 10.54
C GLU A 132 -15.83 -29.22 11.84
N VAL A 133 -15.37 -28.04 12.12
CA VAL A 133 -15.82 -27.23 13.26
C VAL A 133 -17.20 -26.65 12.90
N LYS A 134 -18.28 -27.21 13.47
CA LYS A 134 -19.67 -26.77 13.20
C LYS A 134 -20.09 -25.57 14.02
N LYS A 135 -19.40 -25.22 15.10
CA LYS A 135 -19.69 -24.09 16.01
C LYS A 135 -18.43 -23.44 16.51
N THR A 136 -18.44 -22.11 16.65
CA THR A 136 -17.32 -21.30 17.16
C THR A 136 -16.95 -21.56 18.64
N LYS A 137 -17.72 -22.39 19.35
CA LYS A 137 -17.47 -22.79 20.75
C LYS A 137 -16.82 -24.17 20.89
N GLU A 138 -16.61 -24.89 19.79
CA GLU A 138 -15.82 -26.11 19.71
C GLU A 138 -14.41 -25.76 19.24
#